data_6467cb9cbb5c3adb7c4f568540c5c610
#
_entry.id   6467cb9cbb5c3adb7c4f568540c5c610
#
_cell.length_a   1.000
_cell.length_b   1.000
_cell.length_c   1.000
_cell.angle_alpha   90.00
_cell.angle_beta   90.00
_cell.angle_gamma   90.00
#
_symmetry.space_group_name_H-M   'P 1'
#
loop_
_entity.id
_entity.type
_entity.pdbx_description
1 polymer ?
#
loop_
_entity_poly.entity_id
_entity_poly.type
_entity_poly.pdbx_seq_one_letter_code
_entity_poly.pdbx_strand_id
1 'polypeptide(L)'
;DDSPAFDFAFTGLPLTPPELFEDDKYVMGSASLTIPLFTSGRISSSIAAAEARERGVGAQVSAATADVKLAVADSYVEVLRARKAHGVATSNVQTLEALTRDTTSMFERELVPKNELLAVQVALADARQNELRAANAAEVAAAAYNRRLGTPLDRPVELSEALAVPEG
;
A
#
# COMPACT_ATOMS: atom_id res chain seq x y z
N ASP A 1 -48.96 1.47 -7.18
CA ASP A 1 -48.07 1.91 -8.25
C ASP A 1 -48.61 1.40 -9.57
N ASP A 2 -49.66 2.08 -10.07
CA ASP A 2 -50.32 1.77 -11.33
C ASP A 2 -49.68 2.57 -12.46
N SER A 3 -48.60 2.08 -13.01
CA SER A 3 -48.13 2.52 -14.31
C SER A 3 -48.84 1.67 -15.38
N PRO A 4 -49.51 2.26 -16.35
CA PRO A 4 -50.11 1.50 -17.43
C PRO A 4 -49.00 0.93 -18.29
N ALA A 5 -48.65 -0.33 -18.04
CA ALA A 5 -47.80 -1.10 -18.95
C ALA A 5 -48.69 -1.53 -20.13
N PHE A 6 -48.47 -0.93 -21.29
CA PHE A 6 -49.04 -1.47 -22.53
C PHE A 6 -48.26 -2.73 -22.87
N ASP A 7 -48.80 -3.87 -22.52
CA ASP A 7 -48.28 -5.16 -22.87
C ASP A 7 -48.73 -5.54 -24.28
N PHE A 8 -47.89 -5.35 -25.30
CA PHE A 8 -48.13 -5.92 -26.61
C PHE A 8 -47.63 -7.38 -26.59
N ALA A 9 -48.39 -8.26 -26.02
CA ALA A 9 -48.22 -9.67 -26.26
C ALA A 9 -48.59 -9.96 -27.73
N PHE A 10 -47.60 -10.14 -28.59
CA PHE A 10 -47.83 -10.79 -29.90
C PHE A 10 -48.14 -12.25 -29.60
N THR A 11 -49.40 -12.55 -29.32
CA THR A 11 -49.85 -13.92 -29.23
C THR A 11 -49.81 -14.42 -30.67
N GLY A 12 -48.70 -15.14 -30.93
CA GLY A 12 -48.50 -15.75 -32.25
C GLY A 12 -49.67 -16.60 -32.61
N LEU A 13 -50.05 -16.60 -33.89
CA LEU A 13 -50.95 -17.53 -34.54
C LEU A 13 -50.80 -18.90 -33.86
N PRO A 14 -51.89 -19.59 -33.55
CA PRO A 14 -51.82 -20.97 -33.10
C PRO A 14 -51.22 -21.77 -34.25
N LEU A 15 -49.93 -21.97 -34.20
CA LEU A 15 -49.26 -22.96 -35.02
C LEU A 15 -49.70 -24.32 -34.40
N THR A 16 -50.80 -24.86 -34.88
CA THR A 16 -51.03 -26.31 -34.74
C THR A 16 -49.84 -26.99 -35.39
N PRO A 17 -49.01 -27.72 -34.60
CA PRO A 17 -47.89 -28.43 -35.18
C PRO A 17 -48.42 -29.38 -36.22
N PRO A 18 -47.84 -29.40 -37.44
CA PRO A 18 -48.21 -30.43 -38.39
C PRO A 18 -47.90 -31.80 -37.74
N GLU A 19 -48.81 -32.73 -37.84
CA GLU A 19 -48.74 -34.08 -37.27
C GLU A 19 -47.57 -34.95 -37.87
N LEU A 20 -46.45 -34.34 -38.19
CA LEU A 20 -45.33 -34.97 -38.86
C LEU A 20 -44.17 -35.34 -37.95
N PHE A 21 -44.30 -35.07 -36.61
CA PHE A 21 -43.25 -35.41 -35.67
C PHE A 21 -43.81 -36.39 -34.62
N GLU A 22 -43.64 -37.64 -34.86
CA GLU A 22 -43.94 -38.78 -33.97
C GLU A 22 -42.84 -38.96 -32.91
N ASP A 23 -42.17 -37.88 -32.49
CA ASP A 23 -41.20 -37.87 -31.39
C ASP A 23 -41.62 -36.85 -30.34
N ASP A 24 -41.87 -37.33 -29.14
CA ASP A 24 -42.33 -36.56 -27.95
C ASP A 24 -41.32 -35.49 -27.46
N LYS A 25 -40.36 -35.07 -28.29
CA LYS A 25 -39.36 -34.05 -27.94
C LYS A 25 -39.54 -32.83 -28.84
N TYR A 26 -40.20 -31.84 -28.29
CA TYR A 26 -40.26 -30.49 -28.90
C TYR A 26 -39.50 -29.48 -28.05
N VAL A 27 -38.79 -28.56 -28.70
CA VAL A 27 -38.14 -27.43 -28.06
C VAL A 27 -38.97 -26.17 -28.36
N MET A 28 -39.52 -25.57 -27.32
CA MET A 28 -40.18 -24.27 -27.43
C MET A 28 -39.22 -23.15 -27.03
N GLY A 29 -39.04 -22.15 -27.87
CA GLY A 29 -38.31 -20.93 -27.59
C GLY A 29 -39.26 -19.73 -27.61
N SER A 30 -39.21 -18.88 -26.62
CA SER A 30 -39.90 -17.58 -26.58
C SER A 30 -38.91 -16.44 -26.50
N ALA A 31 -39.13 -15.37 -27.25
CA ALA A 31 -38.41 -14.13 -27.15
C ALA A 31 -39.38 -13.00 -26.87
N SER A 32 -39.11 -12.18 -25.85
CA SER A 32 -39.91 -11.01 -25.51
C SER A 32 -39.06 -9.73 -25.59
N LEU A 33 -39.63 -8.66 -26.18
CA LEU A 33 -39.01 -7.33 -26.20
C LEU A 33 -39.96 -6.36 -25.49
N THR A 34 -39.51 -5.77 -24.39
CA THR A 34 -40.28 -4.78 -23.64
C THR A 34 -39.66 -3.39 -23.85
N ILE A 35 -40.41 -2.49 -24.41
CA ILE A 35 -39.98 -1.11 -24.66
C ILE A 35 -40.84 -0.18 -23.80
N PRO A 36 -40.29 0.46 -22.75
CA PRO A 36 -41.05 1.43 -21.97
C PRO A 36 -41.25 2.72 -22.77
N LEU A 37 -42.49 3.08 -23.06
CA LEU A 37 -42.85 4.29 -23.80
C LEU A 37 -42.79 5.55 -22.95
N PHE A 38 -43.01 5.45 -21.64
CA PHE A 38 -42.97 6.59 -20.73
C PHE A 38 -42.46 6.14 -19.35
N THR A 39 -41.44 6.81 -18.83
CA THR A 39 -40.75 6.44 -17.56
C THR A 39 -40.71 7.60 -16.56
N SER A 40 -41.47 8.67 -16.77
CA SER A 40 -41.51 9.87 -15.90
C SER A 40 -40.12 10.39 -15.51
N GLY A 41 -39.14 10.35 -16.41
CA GLY A 41 -37.78 10.80 -16.14
C GLY A 41 -36.88 9.79 -15.38
N ARG A 42 -37.39 8.60 -15.03
CA ARG A 42 -36.61 7.59 -14.28
C ARG A 42 -35.32 7.17 -14.99
N ILE A 43 -35.37 6.98 -16.31
CA ILE A 43 -34.21 6.60 -17.10
C ILE A 43 -33.17 7.74 -17.14
N SER A 44 -33.60 8.97 -17.41
CA SER A 44 -32.69 10.12 -17.44
C SER A 44 -32.06 10.38 -16.06
N SER A 45 -32.84 10.26 -14.99
CA SER A 45 -32.30 10.38 -13.63
C SER A 45 -31.32 9.25 -13.27
N SER A 46 -31.55 8.01 -13.74
CA SER A 46 -30.61 6.91 -13.51
C SER A 46 -29.30 7.09 -14.29
N ILE A 47 -29.37 7.64 -15.52
CA ILE A 47 -28.18 8.00 -16.30
C ILE A 47 -27.39 9.10 -15.60
N ALA A 48 -28.06 10.18 -15.16
CA ALA A 48 -27.41 11.27 -14.43
C ALA A 48 -26.78 10.79 -13.12
N ALA A 49 -27.41 9.86 -12.42
CA ALA A 49 -26.86 9.24 -11.22
C ALA A 49 -25.63 8.37 -11.53
N ALA A 50 -25.64 7.63 -12.64
CA ALA A 50 -24.49 6.84 -13.08
C ALA A 50 -23.28 7.73 -13.45
N GLU A 51 -23.52 8.80 -14.18
CA GLU A 51 -22.50 9.80 -14.53
C GLU A 51 -21.93 10.51 -13.28
N ALA A 52 -22.78 10.82 -12.31
CA ALA A 52 -22.31 11.38 -11.04
C ALA A 52 -21.45 10.39 -10.25
N ARG A 53 -21.79 9.09 -10.27
CA ARG A 53 -20.97 8.04 -9.67
C ARG A 53 -19.64 7.87 -10.38
N GLU A 54 -19.61 7.92 -11.70
CA GLU A 54 -18.38 7.87 -12.50
C GLU A 54 -17.42 9.00 -12.10
N ARG A 55 -17.94 10.24 -12.04
CA ARG A 55 -17.13 11.39 -11.58
C ARG A 55 -16.63 11.21 -10.15
N GLY A 56 -17.48 10.67 -9.26
CA GLY A 56 -17.11 10.36 -7.89
C GLY A 56 -15.99 9.31 -7.79
N VAL A 57 -16.07 8.24 -8.58
CA VAL A 57 -15.01 7.22 -8.67
C VAL A 57 -13.73 7.81 -9.24
N GLY A 58 -13.80 8.66 -10.26
CA GLY A 58 -12.65 9.38 -10.81
C GLY A 58 -11.91 10.23 -9.75
N ALA A 59 -12.66 10.93 -8.91
CA ALA A 59 -12.10 11.68 -7.80
C ALA A 59 -11.46 10.77 -6.74
N GLN A 60 -12.07 9.61 -6.45
CA GLN A 60 -11.50 8.62 -5.52
C GLN A 60 -10.18 8.02 -6.04
N VAL A 61 -10.08 7.72 -7.34
CA VAL A 61 -8.83 7.26 -7.97
C VAL A 61 -7.74 8.31 -7.85
N SER A 62 -8.06 9.59 -8.05
CA SER A 62 -7.11 10.68 -7.89
C SER A 62 -6.63 10.82 -6.44
N ALA A 63 -7.53 10.73 -5.46
CA ALA A 63 -7.19 10.72 -4.04
C ALA A 63 -6.31 9.53 -3.66
N ALA A 64 -6.70 8.31 -4.06
CA ALA A 64 -5.91 7.11 -3.81
C ALA A 64 -4.49 7.19 -4.42
N THR A 65 -4.37 7.80 -5.60
CA THR A 65 -3.07 8.03 -6.25
C THR A 65 -2.20 9.00 -5.43
N ALA A 66 -2.79 10.07 -4.88
CA ALA A 66 -2.09 11.01 -4.01
C ALA A 66 -1.65 10.33 -2.70
N ASP A 67 -2.51 9.52 -2.09
CA ASP A 67 -2.21 8.77 -0.87
C ASP A 67 -1.05 7.79 -1.07
N VAL A 68 -1.02 7.08 -2.21
CA VAL A 68 0.10 6.18 -2.54
C VAL A 68 1.40 6.96 -2.71
N LYS A 69 1.38 8.10 -3.41
CA LYS A 69 2.57 8.95 -3.58
C LYS A 69 3.09 9.45 -2.23
N LEU A 70 2.20 9.91 -1.35
CA LEU A 70 2.56 10.35 0.00
C LEU A 70 3.16 9.20 0.79
N ALA A 71 2.53 8.03 0.79
CA ALA A 71 3.00 6.86 1.52
C ALA A 71 4.39 6.37 1.03
N VAL A 72 4.71 6.51 -0.26
CA VAL A 72 6.04 6.23 -0.80
C VAL A 72 7.05 7.28 -0.32
N ALA A 73 6.68 8.57 -0.36
CA ALA A 73 7.54 9.64 0.13
C ALA A 73 7.87 9.50 1.62
N ASP A 74 6.87 9.17 2.45
CA ASP A 74 7.07 8.91 3.88
C ASP A 74 8.03 7.73 4.11
N SER A 75 7.84 6.64 3.37
CA SER A 75 8.74 5.48 3.50
C SER A 75 10.16 5.78 3.01
N TYR A 76 10.34 6.66 2.02
CA TYR A 76 11.64 7.15 1.59
C TYR A 76 12.37 7.90 2.72
N VAL A 77 11.67 8.85 3.34
CA VAL A 77 12.22 9.63 4.47
C VAL A 77 12.56 8.72 5.66
N GLU A 78 11.73 7.70 5.91
CA GLU A 78 12.00 6.74 6.99
C GLU A 78 13.26 5.91 6.75
N VAL A 79 13.54 5.48 5.52
CA VAL A 79 14.82 4.82 5.18
C VAL A 79 16.00 5.75 5.41
N LEU A 80 15.91 7.02 4.99
CA LEU A 80 16.98 8.00 5.23
C LEU A 80 17.24 8.19 6.72
N ARG A 81 16.17 8.35 7.52
CA ARG A 81 16.25 8.52 8.98
C ARG A 81 16.89 7.31 9.64
N ALA A 82 16.45 6.09 9.28
CA ALA A 82 16.99 4.87 9.84
C ALA A 82 18.48 4.67 9.51
N ARG A 83 18.90 4.96 8.28
CA ARG A 83 20.33 4.93 7.89
C ARG A 83 21.17 5.95 8.64
N LYS A 84 20.68 7.18 8.82
CA LYS A 84 21.38 8.20 9.62
C LYS A 84 21.48 7.78 11.09
N ALA A 85 20.42 7.22 11.67
CA ALA A 85 20.43 6.70 13.03
C ALA A 85 21.45 5.56 13.20
N HIS A 86 21.54 4.63 12.22
CA HIS A 86 22.57 3.59 12.22
C HIS A 86 23.99 4.20 12.18
N GLY A 87 24.23 5.17 11.28
CA GLY A 87 25.52 5.85 11.20
C GLY A 87 25.93 6.54 12.52
N VAL A 88 24.97 7.16 13.22
CA VAL A 88 25.22 7.74 14.56
C VAL A 88 25.55 6.67 15.59
N ALA A 89 24.81 5.55 15.58
CA ALA A 89 25.07 4.44 16.49
C ALA A 89 26.47 3.82 16.27
N THR A 90 26.87 3.63 15.02
CA THR A 90 28.23 3.16 14.66
C THR A 90 29.31 4.12 15.14
N SER A 91 29.13 5.44 14.95
CA SER A 91 30.08 6.43 15.46
C SER A 91 30.18 6.41 16.98
N ASN A 92 29.07 6.18 17.69
CA ASN A 92 29.07 6.07 19.14
C ASN A 92 29.83 4.83 19.63
N VAL A 93 29.69 3.68 18.96
CA VAL A 93 30.47 2.46 19.24
C VAL A 93 31.96 2.74 19.07
N GLN A 94 32.37 3.37 17.97
CA GLN A 94 33.79 3.72 17.73
C GLN A 94 34.36 4.62 18.81
N THR A 95 33.59 5.61 19.29
CA THR A 95 33.98 6.51 20.37
C THR A 95 34.16 5.74 21.69
N LEU A 96 33.21 4.86 22.03
CA LEU A 96 33.28 4.05 23.27
C LEU A 96 34.37 2.97 23.20
N GLU A 97 34.67 2.45 22.02
CA GLU A 97 35.83 1.56 21.84
C GLU A 97 37.16 2.27 22.08
N ALA A 98 37.32 3.52 21.60
CA ALA A 98 38.50 4.31 21.91
C ALA A 98 38.58 4.60 23.42
N LEU A 99 37.49 5.07 24.02
CA LEU A 99 37.43 5.32 25.47
C LEU A 99 37.74 4.07 26.31
N THR A 100 37.25 2.91 25.89
CA THR A 100 37.53 1.64 26.59
C THR A 100 39.03 1.29 26.53
N ARG A 101 39.68 1.48 25.38
CA ARG A 101 41.12 1.28 25.22
C ARG A 101 41.92 2.20 26.15
N ASP A 102 41.54 3.50 26.16
CA ASP A 102 42.24 4.50 26.98
C ASP A 102 42.06 4.20 28.49
N THR A 103 40.80 3.92 28.92
CA THR A 103 40.51 3.57 30.31
C THR A 103 41.20 2.26 30.75
N THR A 104 41.31 1.27 29.85
CA THR A 104 42.06 0.04 30.11
C THR A 104 43.53 0.34 30.36
N SER A 105 44.17 1.18 29.53
CA SER A 105 45.58 1.58 29.70
C SER A 105 45.78 2.37 31.00
N MET A 106 44.82 3.20 31.41
CA MET A 106 44.86 3.92 32.68
C MET A 106 44.71 2.97 33.88
N PHE A 107 43.82 1.97 33.78
CA PHE A 107 43.65 0.96 34.80
C PHE A 107 44.91 0.12 34.98
N GLU A 108 45.56 -0.32 33.93
CA GLU A 108 46.85 -1.06 33.97
C GLU A 108 47.97 -0.29 34.65
N ARG A 109 47.88 1.06 34.62
CA ARG A 109 48.83 1.96 35.29
C ARG A 109 48.33 2.39 36.69
N GLU A 110 47.24 1.76 37.23
CA GLU A 110 46.63 2.07 38.50
C GLU A 110 46.12 3.51 38.63
N LEU A 111 45.84 4.19 37.51
CA LEU A 111 45.38 5.57 37.52
C LEU A 111 43.88 5.69 37.71
N VAL A 112 43.11 4.65 37.40
CA VAL A 112 41.66 4.60 37.56
C VAL A 112 41.23 3.32 38.28
N PRO A 113 40.15 3.35 39.05
CA PRO A 113 39.64 2.18 39.76
C PRO A 113 38.89 1.23 38.81
N LYS A 114 38.81 -0.04 39.19
CA LYS A 114 38.17 -1.11 38.39
C LYS A 114 36.70 -0.82 38.03
N ASN A 115 35.97 -0.18 38.92
CA ASN A 115 34.56 0.18 38.66
C ASN A 115 34.41 1.15 37.50
N GLU A 116 35.36 2.06 37.25
CA GLU A 116 35.36 2.99 36.10
C GLU A 116 35.57 2.22 34.79
N LEU A 117 36.54 1.30 34.73
CA LEU A 117 36.74 0.42 33.59
C LEU A 117 35.50 -0.42 33.30
N LEU A 118 34.89 -1.02 34.32
CA LEU A 118 33.66 -1.80 34.14
C LEU A 118 32.51 -0.95 33.63
N ALA A 119 32.35 0.28 34.11
CA ALA A 119 31.30 1.20 33.65
C ALA A 119 31.43 1.52 32.13
N VAL A 120 32.63 1.78 31.64
CA VAL A 120 32.89 2.02 30.22
C VAL A 120 32.66 0.77 29.38
N GLN A 121 33.05 -0.42 29.90
CA GLN A 121 32.79 -1.69 29.21
C GLN A 121 31.29 -1.98 29.08
N VAL A 122 30.48 -1.68 30.10
CA VAL A 122 29.01 -1.79 30.04
C VAL A 122 28.45 -0.81 29.00
N ALA A 123 28.90 0.44 29.05
CA ALA A 123 28.47 1.43 28.07
C ALA A 123 28.79 1.02 26.62
N LEU A 124 29.95 0.42 26.37
CA LEU A 124 30.31 -0.11 25.06
C LEU A 124 29.40 -1.28 24.65
N ALA A 125 29.09 -2.19 25.58
CA ALA A 125 28.18 -3.30 25.29
C ALA A 125 26.77 -2.81 24.93
N ASP A 126 26.25 -1.82 25.64
CA ASP A 126 24.97 -1.18 25.36
C ASP A 126 24.98 -0.45 24.01
N ALA A 127 26.06 0.26 23.67
CA ALA A 127 26.21 0.92 22.39
C ALA A 127 26.21 -0.07 21.23
N ARG A 128 26.90 -1.21 21.34
CA ARG A 128 26.92 -2.27 20.34
C ARG A 128 25.52 -2.88 20.15
N GLN A 129 24.78 -3.07 21.24
CA GLN A 129 23.40 -3.54 21.14
C GLN A 129 22.51 -2.51 20.43
N ASN A 130 22.69 -1.22 20.69
CA ASN A 130 21.95 -0.16 20.04
C ASN A 130 22.31 -0.04 18.55
N GLU A 131 23.57 -0.21 18.17
CA GLU A 131 24.01 -0.26 16.78
C GLU A 131 23.32 -1.41 16.02
N LEU A 132 23.27 -2.62 16.60
CA LEU A 132 22.59 -3.76 15.99
C LEU A 132 21.08 -3.50 15.80
N ARG A 133 20.44 -2.87 16.79
CA ARG A 133 19.03 -2.48 16.68
C ARG A 133 18.82 -1.44 15.56
N ALA A 134 19.70 -0.48 15.45
CA ALA A 134 19.65 0.54 14.42
C ALA A 134 19.90 -0.04 13.02
N ALA A 135 20.82 -0.99 12.88
CA ALA A 135 21.06 -1.73 11.64
C ALA A 135 19.80 -2.48 11.19
N ASN A 136 19.21 -3.28 12.11
CA ASN A 136 17.97 -4.00 11.82
C ASN A 136 16.82 -3.05 11.45
N ALA A 137 16.69 -1.91 12.12
CA ALA A 137 15.68 -0.90 11.80
C ALA A 137 15.87 -0.33 10.38
N ALA A 138 17.12 -0.12 9.95
CA ALA A 138 17.42 0.35 8.60
C ALA A 138 17.07 -0.70 7.53
N GLU A 139 17.32 -1.98 7.79
CA GLU A 139 16.92 -3.08 6.90
C GLU A 139 15.39 -3.20 6.80
N VAL A 140 14.69 -3.14 7.92
CA VAL A 140 13.22 -3.18 7.95
C VAL A 140 12.61 -1.99 7.20
N ALA A 141 13.16 -0.79 7.38
CA ALA A 141 12.72 0.40 6.66
C ALA A 141 12.93 0.24 5.15
N ALA A 142 14.08 -0.28 4.72
CA ALA A 142 14.37 -0.54 3.30
C ALA A 142 13.40 -1.59 2.70
N ALA A 143 13.14 -2.69 3.42
CA ALA A 143 12.17 -3.69 2.99
C ALA A 143 10.74 -3.13 2.90
N ALA A 144 10.34 -2.28 3.85
CA ALA A 144 9.04 -1.61 3.83
C ALA A 144 8.89 -0.66 2.62
N TYR A 145 9.94 0.07 2.27
CA TYR A 145 9.99 0.92 1.09
C TYR A 145 9.88 0.09 -0.20
N ASN A 146 10.68 -0.98 -0.34
CA ASN A 146 10.62 -1.89 -1.48
C ASN A 146 9.24 -2.51 -1.66
N ARG A 147 8.58 -2.91 -0.57
CA ARG A 147 7.20 -3.42 -0.59
C ARG A 147 6.22 -2.40 -1.16
N ARG A 148 6.34 -1.11 -0.83
CA ARG A 148 5.48 -0.04 -1.36
C ARG A 148 5.70 0.18 -2.85
N LEU A 149 6.92 -0.05 -3.34
CA LEU A 149 7.26 0.04 -4.75
C LEU A 149 6.91 -1.23 -5.54
N GLY A 150 6.47 -2.31 -4.87
CA GLY A 150 6.21 -3.61 -5.52
C GLY A 150 7.48 -4.31 -6.00
N THR A 151 8.64 -3.98 -5.41
CA THR A 151 9.93 -4.60 -5.74
C THR A 151 10.32 -5.67 -4.72
N PRO A 152 11.25 -6.60 -5.03
CA PRO A 152 11.77 -7.57 -4.07
C PRO A 152 12.26 -6.90 -2.79
N LEU A 153 11.96 -7.48 -1.61
CA LEU A 153 12.22 -6.87 -0.31
C LEU A 153 13.71 -6.68 -0.02
N ASP A 154 14.55 -7.52 -0.58
CA ASP A 154 16.01 -7.55 -0.45
C ASP A 154 16.74 -6.68 -1.46
N ARG A 155 16.00 -6.00 -2.37
CA ARG A 155 16.62 -5.13 -3.36
C ARG A 155 17.39 -3.99 -2.68
N PRO A 156 18.66 -3.74 -3.07
CA PRO A 156 19.39 -2.59 -2.56
C PRO A 156 18.67 -1.27 -2.87
N VAL A 157 18.50 -0.46 -1.86
CA VAL A 157 17.84 0.85 -1.99
C VAL A 157 18.92 1.92 -2.14
N GLU A 158 19.02 2.50 -3.32
CA GLU A 158 19.87 3.67 -3.57
C GLU A 158 19.02 4.94 -3.41
N LEU A 159 19.34 5.76 -2.43
CA LEU A 159 18.63 7.00 -2.14
C LEU A 159 19.54 8.20 -2.41
N SER A 160 19.01 9.21 -3.07
CA SER A 160 19.66 10.51 -3.13
C SER A 160 19.42 11.25 -1.80
N GLU A 161 20.49 11.72 -1.16
CA GLU A 161 20.38 12.53 0.08
C GLU A 161 19.84 13.95 -0.19
N ALA A 162 19.88 14.41 -1.43
CA ALA A 162 19.33 15.69 -1.82
C ALA A 162 17.80 15.59 -1.97
N LEU A 163 17.07 15.94 -0.91
CA LEU A 163 15.68 16.35 -1.05
C LEU A 163 15.69 17.69 -1.77
N ALA A 164 15.60 17.68 -3.11
CA ALA A 164 15.34 18.90 -3.86
C ALA A 164 13.95 19.40 -3.45
N VAL A 165 13.90 20.49 -2.70
CA VAL A 165 12.65 21.23 -2.50
C VAL A 165 12.33 21.82 -3.86
N PRO A 166 11.19 21.48 -4.50
CA PRO A 166 10.80 22.15 -5.72
C PRO A 166 10.61 23.64 -5.38
N GLU A 167 11.37 24.50 -6.02
CA GLU A 167 11.10 25.92 -6.00
C GLU A 167 9.71 26.14 -6.62
N GLY A 168 8.75 26.60 -5.78
CA GLY A 168 7.38 26.88 -6.15
C GLY A 168 7.21 28.13 -7.02
#